data_9b8907817e4f5a531c09fba7d5284f31
#
_entry.id   9b8907817e4f5a531c09fba7d5284f31
#
_cell.length_a   1.000
_cell.length_b   1.000
_cell.length_c   1.000
_cell.angle_alpha   90.00
_cell.angle_beta   90.00
_cell.angle_gamma   90.00
#
_symmetry.space_group_name_H-M   'P 1'
#
loop_
_entity.id
_entity.type
_entity.pdbx_description
1 polymer ?
#
loop_
_entity_poly.entity_id
_entity_poly.type
_entity_poly.pdbx_seq_one_letter_code
_entity_poly.pdbx_strand_id
1 'polypeptide(L)'
;MDLFDTNTTFERQLFAKAARNRIPLYGVLELLPLCNLNCDMCYVHLSKQEMQSQGRLRSLDEWISLAKQMKDAGTLFLLLTGGEPLLFPQFKELYCALKDMGMILTLNTNGTLINEEWAEFFAKNKPRRINITLYGSKNETYENLCHMKDGFDKTIRGIELLKKYKIDVKINGSLVKKNFHDRMEIIDIGEKYDIPVRIDTYMYPSVRERTTPFNFHERLNPEDAAKARVEILHREMGDELFEQYAKQTIYLAEHTEEGDACPGHMTCRAGLSSFVINWQGMIRSCVVLDQPSYDAFDTTDDFMTLWNKIVKETEEIKTSMECNQCKLRHVCNTCAAAAIAECGDSEGVSKYLCEYTKETVRNLKEFY
;
A
#
# COMPACT_ATOMS: atom_id res chain seq x y z
N MET A 1 -16.72 4.10 -3.67
CA MET A 1 -16.01 5.39 -3.63
C MET A 1 -14.97 5.27 -2.52
N ASP A 2 -13.69 5.40 -2.79
CA ASP A 2 -12.69 5.37 -1.71
C ASP A 2 -12.81 6.69 -0.95
N LEU A 3 -13.43 6.67 0.22
CA LEU A 3 -13.63 7.84 1.09
C LEU A 3 -12.30 8.49 1.50
N PHE A 4 -11.21 7.74 1.37
CA PHE A 4 -9.84 8.17 1.66
C PHE A 4 -9.08 8.65 0.42
N ASP A 5 -9.76 8.73 -0.75
CA ASP A 5 -9.15 9.28 -1.95
C ASP A 5 -8.97 10.79 -1.78
N THR A 6 -7.79 11.17 -1.32
CA THR A 6 -7.36 12.56 -1.18
C THR A 6 -7.00 13.22 -2.51
N ASN A 7 -7.24 12.54 -3.63
CA ASN A 7 -7.00 13.10 -4.96
C ASN A 7 -8.02 14.18 -5.29
N THR A 8 -7.55 15.28 -5.83
CA THR A 8 -8.41 16.32 -6.39
C THR A 8 -9.16 15.80 -7.62
N THR A 9 -10.23 16.48 -8.05
CA THR A 9 -10.95 16.15 -9.29
C THR A 9 -10.01 16.13 -10.48
N PHE A 10 -9.05 17.07 -10.53
CA PHE A 10 -8.03 17.11 -11.59
C PHE A 10 -7.13 15.87 -11.57
N GLU A 11 -6.64 15.47 -10.40
CA GLU A 11 -5.80 14.28 -10.28
C GLU A 11 -6.55 13.00 -10.69
N ARG A 12 -7.82 12.85 -10.31
CA ARG A 12 -8.65 11.71 -10.76
C ARG A 12 -8.77 11.66 -12.28
N GLN A 13 -8.99 12.79 -12.93
CA GLN A 13 -9.04 12.87 -14.41
C GLN A 13 -7.66 12.56 -15.03
N LEU A 14 -6.57 13.06 -14.44
CA LEU A 14 -5.20 12.78 -14.88
C LEU A 14 -4.89 11.28 -14.80
N PHE A 15 -5.20 10.64 -13.68
CA PHE A 15 -5.03 9.19 -13.51
C PHE A 15 -5.89 8.37 -14.47
N ALA A 16 -7.14 8.78 -14.69
CA ALA A 16 -8.02 8.11 -15.66
C ALA A 16 -7.51 8.24 -17.10
N LYS A 17 -6.97 9.41 -17.46
CA LYS A 17 -6.33 9.62 -18.77
C LYS A 17 -5.04 8.80 -18.92
N ALA A 18 -4.19 8.78 -17.89
CA ALA A 18 -2.97 7.98 -17.88
C ALA A 18 -3.26 6.48 -18.04
N ALA A 19 -4.25 5.96 -17.30
CA ALA A 19 -4.64 4.56 -17.40
C ALA A 19 -5.15 4.19 -18.80
N ARG A 20 -5.96 5.05 -19.43
CA ARG A 20 -6.44 4.84 -20.81
C ARG A 20 -5.33 4.82 -21.84
N ASN A 21 -4.29 5.63 -21.64
CA ASN A 21 -3.17 5.75 -22.57
C ASN A 21 -1.94 4.94 -22.16
N ARG A 22 -2.05 4.11 -21.12
CA ARG A 22 -0.94 3.27 -20.60
C ARG A 22 0.30 4.10 -20.25
N ILE A 23 0.11 5.31 -19.69
CA ILE A 23 1.21 6.17 -19.22
C ILE A 23 1.59 5.74 -17.80
N PRO A 24 2.88 5.46 -17.50
CA PRO A 24 3.35 5.06 -16.16
C PRO A 24 3.40 6.27 -15.22
N LEU A 25 2.23 6.83 -14.88
CA LEU A 25 2.10 8.09 -14.16
C LEU A 25 2.58 8.02 -12.71
N TYR A 26 2.39 6.85 -12.07
CA TYR A 26 2.67 6.65 -10.64
C TYR A 26 3.63 5.48 -10.42
N GLY A 27 4.76 5.76 -9.79
CA GLY A 27 5.75 4.76 -9.42
C GLY A 27 5.88 4.58 -7.90
N VAL A 28 6.13 3.34 -7.47
CA VAL A 28 6.55 3.00 -6.10
C VAL A 28 8.01 2.55 -6.18
N LEU A 29 8.88 3.19 -5.41
CA LEU A 29 10.29 2.82 -5.30
C LEU A 29 10.56 2.26 -3.91
N GLU A 30 10.80 0.95 -3.82
CA GLU A 30 11.27 0.28 -2.61
C GLU A 30 12.80 0.36 -2.59
N LEU A 31 13.35 1.35 -1.87
CA LEU A 31 14.80 1.69 -1.96
C LEU A 31 15.71 0.65 -1.31
N LEU A 32 15.23 -0.05 -0.28
CA LEU A 32 16.00 -1.03 0.49
C LEU A 32 15.07 -1.96 1.28
N PRO A 33 15.50 -3.20 1.59
CA PRO A 33 14.74 -4.10 2.47
C PRO A 33 15.11 -3.96 3.94
N LEU A 34 16.14 -3.15 4.28
CA LEU A 34 16.59 -2.95 5.66
C LEU A 34 15.63 -2.03 6.40
N CYS A 35 15.37 -2.34 7.66
CA CYS A 35 14.53 -1.56 8.55
C CYS A 35 15.10 -1.56 9.97
N ASN A 36 14.80 -0.52 10.74
CA ASN A 36 15.13 -0.47 12.17
C ASN A 36 14.03 -1.12 13.04
N LEU A 37 12.91 -1.55 12.44
CA LEU A 37 11.89 -2.41 13.04
C LEU A 37 12.00 -3.82 12.44
N ASN A 38 11.51 -4.82 13.19
CA ASN A 38 11.40 -6.21 12.71
C ASN A 38 9.97 -6.73 12.89
N CYS A 39 9.00 -6.04 12.27
CA CYS A 39 7.57 -6.36 12.43
C CYS A 39 7.26 -7.79 11.94
N ASP A 40 6.47 -8.53 12.72
CA ASP A 40 6.13 -9.93 12.43
C ASP A 40 5.37 -10.12 11.12
N MET A 41 4.57 -9.12 10.69
CA MET A 41 3.82 -9.16 9.43
C MET A 41 4.58 -8.58 8.25
N CYS A 42 5.84 -8.12 8.41
CA CYS A 42 6.54 -7.42 7.35
C CYS A 42 6.92 -8.36 6.20
N TYR A 43 6.55 -7.98 4.97
CA TYR A 43 6.82 -8.76 3.76
C TYR A 43 8.16 -8.38 3.08
N VAL A 44 8.76 -7.26 3.49
CA VAL A 44 9.95 -6.68 2.82
C VAL A 44 11.23 -6.82 3.66
N HIS A 45 11.11 -6.73 4.99
CA HIS A 45 12.27 -6.65 5.87
C HIS A 45 13.21 -7.87 5.74
N LEU A 46 14.48 -7.59 5.47
CA LEU A 46 15.58 -8.55 5.47
C LEU A 46 16.69 -8.05 6.41
N SER A 47 17.40 -8.98 7.02
CA SER A 47 18.69 -8.69 7.64
C SER A 47 19.72 -8.29 6.57
N LYS A 48 20.81 -7.65 6.97
CA LYS A 48 21.88 -7.29 6.03
C LYS A 48 22.48 -8.53 5.33
N GLN A 49 22.58 -9.63 6.03
CA GLN A 49 23.12 -10.89 5.47
C GLN A 49 22.15 -11.50 4.44
N GLU A 50 20.85 -11.54 4.73
CA GLU A 50 19.83 -12.01 3.78
C GLU A 50 19.77 -11.12 2.55
N MET A 51 19.80 -9.79 2.72
CA MET A 51 19.86 -8.86 1.60
C MET A 51 21.07 -9.13 0.71
N GLN A 52 22.28 -9.28 1.30
CA GLN A 52 23.50 -9.56 0.55
C GLN A 52 23.47 -10.90 -0.20
N SER A 53 22.76 -11.90 0.33
CA SER A 53 22.59 -13.19 -0.36
C SER A 53 21.63 -13.13 -1.55
N GLN A 54 20.75 -12.13 -1.58
CA GLN A 54 19.73 -11.95 -2.63
C GLN A 54 20.09 -10.86 -3.64
N GLY A 55 21.15 -10.05 -3.38
CA GLY A 55 21.56 -8.98 -4.27
C GLY A 55 22.28 -7.83 -3.55
N ARG A 56 22.26 -6.66 -4.19
CA ARG A 56 22.83 -5.43 -3.64
C ARG A 56 21.85 -4.29 -3.72
N LEU A 57 22.03 -3.28 -2.89
CA LEU A 57 21.31 -2.02 -3.06
C LEU A 57 21.76 -1.33 -4.34
N ARG A 58 20.84 -0.71 -5.03
CA ARG A 58 21.14 0.17 -6.16
C ARG A 58 21.71 1.47 -5.66
N SER A 59 22.68 2.01 -6.39
CA SER A 59 23.36 3.26 -6.03
C SER A 59 22.49 4.49 -6.30
N LEU A 60 22.88 5.64 -5.76
CA LEU A 60 22.25 6.92 -6.06
C LEU A 60 22.22 7.20 -7.58
N ASP A 61 23.34 6.99 -8.27
CA ASP A 61 23.47 7.28 -9.70
C ASP A 61 22.59 6.36 -10.55
N GLU A 62 22.47 5.07 -10.16
CA GLU A 62 21.55 4.13 -10.80
C GLU A 62 20.10 4.62 -10.66
N TRP A 63 19.66 4.96 -9.44
CA TRP A 63 18.31 5.49 -9.22
C TRP A 63 18.04 6.79 -9.98
N ILE A 64 19.01 7.73 -10.02
CA ILE A 64 18.88 8.99 -10.75
C ILE A 64 18.80 8.73 -12.26
N SER A 65 19.61 7.83 -12.80
CA SER A 65 19.59 7.47 -14.23
C SER A 65 18.22 6.89 -14.62
N LEU A 66 17.71 5.96 -13.83
CA LEU A 66 16.38 5.37 -14.06
C LEU A 66 15.26 6.40 -13.89
N ALA A 67 15.35 7.30 -12.91
CA ALA A 67 14.36 8.35 -12.68
C ALA A 67 14.25 9.33 -13.86
N LYS A 68 15.35 9.63 -14.56
CA LYS A 68 15.31 10.43 -15.81
C LYS A 68 14.47 9.74 -16.87
N GLN A 69 14.67 8.44 -17.07
CA GLN A 69 13.89 7.66 -18.05
C GLN A 69 12.40 7.59 -17.62
N MET A 70 12.11 7.39 -16.33
CA MET A 70 10.74 7.41 -15.80
C MET A 70 10.07 8.77 -16.06
N LYS A 71 10.78 9.89 -15.83
CA LYS A 71 10.30 11.24 -16.12
C LYS A 71 9.95 11.39 -17.61
N ASP A 72 10.85 11.00 -18.49
CA ASP A 72 10.67 11.10 -19.94
C ASP A 72 9.49 10.22 -20.41
N ALA A 73 9.22 9.13 -19.74
CA ALA A 73 8.06 8.25 -19.93
C ALA A 73 6.73 8.82 -19.37
N GLY A 74 6.77 9.94 -18.63
CA GLY A 74 5.59 10.59 -18.08
C GLY A 74 5.29 10.31 -16.62
N THR A 75 6.22 9.68 -15.87
CA THR A 75 6.07 9.49 -14.42
C THR A 75 6.13 10.84 -13.71
N LEU A 76 5.07 11.15 -12.97
CA LEU A 76 4.95 12.39 -12.21
C LEU A 76 4.91 12.15 -10.70
N PHE A 77 4.25 11.10 -10.25
CA PHE A 77 4.10 10.80 -8.83
C PHE A 77 5.00 9.62 -8.43
N LEU A 78 5.76 9.79 -7.36
CA LEU A 78 6.56 8.72 -6.78
C LEU A 78 6.25 8.55 -5.30
N LEU A 79 6.06 7.29 -4.90
CA LEU A 79 6.07 6.87 -3.51
C LEU A 79 7.44 6.25 -3.19
N LEU A 80 8.15 6.86 -2.25
CA LEU A 80 9.40 6.31 -1.71
C LEU A 80 9.09 5.45 -0.50
N THR A 81 9.56 4.21 -0.51
CA THR A 81 9.30 3.21 0.53
C THR A 81 10.43 2.18 0.58
N GLY A 82 10.19 1.05 1.19
CA GLY A 82 11.14 -0.07 1.33
C GLY A 82 10.91 -0.77 2.66
N GLY A 83 11.97 -1.14 3.36
CA GLY A 83 11.93 -1.42 4.80
C GLY A 83 11.70 -0.10 5.53
N GLU A 84 12.78 0.63 5.84
CA GLU A 84 12.67 2.02 6.27
C GLU A 84 13.47 2.92 5.31
N PRO A 85 12.81 3.71 4.45
CA PRO A 85 13.50 4.47 3.39
C PRO A 85 14.50 5.50 3.91
N LEU A 86 14.31 6.03 5.12
CA LEU A 86 15.24 6.98 5.74
C LEU A 86 16.60 6.34 6.11
N LEU A 87 16.71 5.01 6.04
CA LEU A 87 17.99 4.29 6.17
C LEU A 87 18.76 4.17 4.84
N PHE A 88 18.17 4.57 3.71
CA PHE A 88 18.89 4.59 2.45
C PHE A 88 20.06 5.59 2.53
N PRO A 89 21.33 5.17 2.30
CA PRO A 89 22.51 5.98 2.64
C PRO A 89 22.55 7.40 2.07
N GLN A 90 21.98 7.59 0.90
CA GLN A 90 21.96 8.87 0.17
C GLN A 90 20.51 9.31 -0.10
N PHE A 91 19.64 9.11 0.90
CA PHE A 91 18.20 9.42 0.74
C PHE A 91 17.96 10.89 0.43
N LYS A 92 18.63 11.81 1.11
CA LYS A 92 18.41 13.26 0.92
C LYS A 92 18.80 13.71 -0.48
N GLU A 93 19.93 13.21 -0.97
CA GLU A 93 20.43 13.49 -2.33
C GLU A 93 19.48 12.93 -3.39
N LEU A 94 19.03 11.68 -3.24
CA LEU A 94 18.05 11.08 -4.14
C LEU A 94 16.74 11.86 -4.13
N TYR A 95 16.23 12.17 -2.93
CA TYR A 95 14.99 12.91 -2.76
C TYR A 95 15.04 14.29 -3.45
N CYS A 96 16.13 15.05 -3.27
CA CYS A 96 16.32 16.34 -3.93
C CYS A 96 16.41 16.19 -5.44
N ALA A 97 17.19 15.23 -5.95
CA ALA A 97 17.29 14.97 -7.38
C ALA A 97 15.93 14.66 -8.03
N LEU A 98 15.11 13.82 -7.39
CA LEU A 98 13.75 13.52 -7.86
C LEU A 98 12.85 14.78 -7.87
N LYS A 99 12.94 15.61 -6.83
CA LYS A 99 12.21 16.89 -6.77
C LYS A 99 12.65 17.86 -7.85
N ASP A 100 13.95 17.97 -8.12
CA ASP A 100 14.51 18.84 -9.16
C ASP A 100 14.09 18.38 -10.56
N MET A 101 13.79 17.10 -10.75
CA MET A 101 13.16 16.57 -11.97
C MET A 101 11.67 16.96 -12.11
N GLY A 102 11.06 17.58 -11.09
CA GLY A 102 9.64 17.97 -11.06
C GLY A 102 8.70 16.87 -10.56
N MET A 103 9.22 15.80 -9.97
CA MET A 103 8.38 14.70 -9.45
C MET A 103 7.69 15.09 -8.14
N ILE A 104 6.46 14.63 -7.98
CA ILE A 104 5.65 14.81 -6.77
C ILE A 104 5.86 13.62 -5.85
N LEU A 105 6.56 13.85 -4.72
CA LEU A 105 7.01 12.79 -3.84
C LEU A 105 6.08 12.57 -2.66
N THR A 106 5.77 11.31 -2.38
CA THR A 106 5.16 10.81 -1.16
C THR A 106 6.14 9.86 -0.48
N LEU A 107 6.16 9.82 0.84
CA LEU A 107 7.03 8.95 1.62
C LEU A 107 6.19 8.03 2.50
N ASN A 108 6.49 6.72 2.52
CA ASN A 108 6.03 5.81 3.55
C ASN A 108 7.18 5.55 4.52
N THR A 109 6.98 5.80 5.82
CA THR A 109 7.97 5.57 6.88
C THR A 109 7.28 5.05 8.13
N ASN A 110 8.03 4.36 8.98
CA ASN A 110 7.56 4.01 10.33
C ASN A 110 7.61 5.20 11.31
N GLY A 111 8.22 6.31 10.91
CA GLY A 111 8.26 7.57 11.65
C GLY A 111 9.27 7.61 12.83
N THR A 112 9.83 6.47 13.24
CA THR A 112 10.69 6.40 14.45
C THR A 112 12.04 7.10 14.30
N LEU A 113 12.48 7.35 13.07
CA LEU A 113 13.74 8.04 12.76
C LEU A 113 13.56 9.54 12.55
N ILE A 114 12.33 10.03 12.52
CA ILE A 114 12.05 11.45 12.34
C ILE A 114 12.53 12.23 13.58
N ASN A 115 13.54 13.05 13.38
CA ASN A 115 14.09 14.00 14.35
C ASN A 115 13.99 15.44 13.80
N GLU A 116 14.51 16.42 14.53
CA GLU A 116 14.48 17.83 14.12
C GLU A 116 15.15 18.05 12.74
N GLU A 117 16.29 17.38 12.49
CA GLU A 117 17.02 17.47 11.23
C GLU A 117 16.16 16.99 10.03
N TRP A 118 15.47 15.85 10.18
CA TRP A 118 14.56 15.35 9.15
C TRP A 118 13.35 16.26 8.95
N ALA A 119 12.78 16.76 10.04
CA ALA A 119 11.64 17.67 9.95
C ALA A 119 12.01 18.98 9.24
N GLU A 120 13.18 19.56 9.55
CA GLU A 120 13.72 20.72 8.84
C GLU A 120 14.01 20.45 7.37
N PHE A 121 14.57 19.28 7.06
CA PHE A 121 14.80 18.86 5.67
C PHE A 121 13.50 18.81 4.88
N PHE A 122 12.46 18.17 5.41
CA PHE A 122 11.16 18.11 4.75
C PHE A 122 10.42 19.45 4.73
N ALA A 123 10.66 20.33 5.69
CA ALA A 123 10.10 21.69 5.66
C ALA A 123 10.66 22.51 4.48
N LYS A 124 11.95 22.35 4.17
CA LYS A 124 12.62 22.99 3.03
C LYS A 124 12.26 22.32 1.70
N ASN A 125 12.09 21.00 1.72
CA ASN A 125 11.86 20.17 0.53
C ASN A 125 10.51 19.44 0.63
N LYS A 126 9.41 20.18 0.78
CA LYS A 126 8.10 19.60 1.13
C LYS A 126 7.71 18.43 0.22
N PRO A 127 7.41 17.26 0.81
CA PRO A 127 6.72 16.18 0.10
C PRO A 127 5.26 16.59 -0.16
N ARG A 128 4.60 15.87 -1.05
CA ARG A 128 3.15 15.92 -1.14
C ARG A 128 2.52 15.49 0.20
N ARG A 129 3.04 14.39 0.76
CA ARG A 129 2.58 13.80 2.03
C ARG A 129 3.62 12.83 2.58
N ILE A 130 3.67 12.70 3.90
CA ILE A 130 4.36 11.61 4.59
C ILE A 130 3.30 10.70 5.22
N ASN A 131 3.25 9.45 4.79
CA ASN A 131 2.43 8.42 5.39
C ASN A 131 3.26 7.76 6.51
N ILE A 132 2.77 7.82 7.73
CA ILE A 132 3.38 7.15 8.88
C ILE A 132 2.58 5.91 9.21
N THR A 133 3.26 4.76 9.28
CA THR A 133 2.61 3.54 9.75
C THR A 133 2.58 3.52 11.27
N LEU A 134 1.38 3.55 11.84
CA LEU A 134 1.15 3.41 13.28
C LEU A 134 0.72 1.97 13.57
N TYR A 135 1.55 1.24 14.31
CA TYR A 135 1.38 -0.20 14.55
C TYR A 135 0.56 -0.51 15.80
N GLY A 136 0.29 0.49 16.63
CA GLY A 136 -0.47 0.36 17.87
C GLY A 136 -0.56 1.67 18.63
N SER A 137 -1.21 1.65 19.77
CA SER A 137 -1.49 2.83 20.62
C SER A 137 -0.53 2.99 21.82
N LYS A 138 0.42 2.05 21.98
CA LYS A 138 1.35 2.01 23.13
C LYS A 138 2.62 1.24 22.83
N ASN A 139 3.66 1.48 23.65
CA ASN A 139 4.96 0.83 23.51
C ASN A 139 4.90 -0.70 23.64
N GLU A 140 4.01 -1.23 24.48
CA GLU A 140 3.83 -2.68 24.62
C GLU A 140 3.45 -3.35 23.29
N THR A 141 2.53 -2.74 22.52
CA THR A 141 2.17 -3.24 21.19
C THR A 141 3.37 -3.19 20.24
N TYR A 142 4.14 -2.10 20.26
CA TYR A 142 5.35 -1.98 19.44
C TYR A 142 6.43 -2.98 19.83
N GLU A 143 6.64 -3.24 21.12
CA GLU A 143 7.58 -4.27 21.57
C GLU A 143 7.16 -5.66 21.09
N ASN A 144 5.88 -5.99 21.23
CA ASN A 144 5.34 -7.32 20.88
C ASN A 144 5.24 -7.56 19.37
N LEU A 145 4.95 -6.51 18.57
CA LEU A 145 4.69 -6.63 17.13
C LEU A 145 5.89 -6.22 16.28
N CYS A 146 6.57 -5.15 16.66
CA CYS A 146 7.65 -4.54 15.88
C CYS A 146 9.03 -4.76 16.48
N HIS A 147 9.11 -5.38 17.66
CA HIS A 147 10.34 -5.66 18.43
C HIS A 147 11.14 -4.38 18.78
N MET A 148 10.42 -3.28 19.07
CA MET A 148 11.00 -2.01 19.53
C MET A 148 10.27 -1.49 20.76
N LYS A 149 10.94 -1.46 21.93
CA LYS A 149 10.36 -1.11 23.23
C LYS A 149 9.79 0.31 23.32
N ASP A 150 10.42 1.27 22.67
CA ASP A 150 10.07 2.70 22.68
C ASP A 150 9.54 3.17 21.30
N GLY A 151 9.08 2.22 20.49
CA GLY A 151 8.68 2.47 19.10
C GLY A 151 7.47 3.40 18.99
N PHE A 152 6.48 3.26 19.87
CA PHE A 152 5.31 4.13 19.90
C PHE A 152 5.70 5.58 20.20
N ASP A 153 6.45 5.81 21.29
CA ASP A 153 6.86 7.16 21.67
C ASP A 153 7.69 7.83 20.59
N LYS A 154 8.59 7.09 19.93
CA LYS A 154 9.37 7.60 18.80
C LYS A 154 8.50 7.97 17.61
N THR A 155 7.52 7.13 17.26
CA THR A 155 6.58 7.40 16.15
C THR A 155 5.74 8.64 16.43
N ILE A 156 5.19 8.77 17.65
CA ILE A 156 4.41 9.95 18.06
C ILE A 156 5.27 11.21 18.03
N ARG A 157 6.49 11.16 18.55
CA ARG A 157 7.43 12.28 18.45
C ARG A 157 7.69 12.69 17.00
N GLY A 158 7.85 11.71 16.10
CA GLY A 158 8.00 11.97 14.68
C GLY A 158 6.79 12.69 14.07
N ILE A 159 5.57 12.26 14.43
CA ILE A 159 4.31 12.91 14.03
C ILE A 159 4.27 14.37 14.54
N GLU A 160 4.56 14.59 15.81
CA GLU A 160 4.56 15.92 16.43
C GLU A 160 5.56 16.88 15.76
N LEU A 161 6.76 16.40 15.44
CA LEU A 161 7.76 17.17 14.71
C LEU A 161 7.27 17.54 13.31
N LEU A 162 6.74 16.59 12.55
CA LEU A 162 6.23 16.87 11.20
C LEU A 162 5.06 17.87 11.23
N LYS A 163 4.15 17.76 12.19
CA LYS A 163 3.06 18.74 12.40
C LYS A 163 3.60 20.12 12.77
N LYS A 164 4.58 20.22 13.70
CA LYS A 164 5.26 21.46 14.05
C LYS A 164 5.80 22.19 12.82
N TYR A 165 6.38 21.44 11.87
CA TYR A 165 6.93 21.97 10.62
C TYR A 165 5.91 22.07 9.48
N LYS A 166 4.62 21.86 9.76
CA LYS A 166 3.50 21.96 8.80
C LYS A 166 3.69 21.07 7.57
N ILE A 167 4.16 19.85 7.80
CA ILE A 167 4.23 18.79 6.80
C ILE A 167 2.87 18.07 6.78
N ASP A 168 2.36 17.78 5.59
CA ASP A 168 1.15 16.97 5.43
C ASP A 168 1.46 15.51 5.82
N VAL A 169 0.75 15.00 6.83
CA VAL A 169 0.92 13.65 7.39
C VAL A 169 -0.39 12.89 7.25
N LYS A 170 -0.27 11.59 6.98
CA LYS A 170 -1.35 10.62 7.08
C LYS A 170 -0.90 9.44 7.92
N ILE A 171 -1.77 8.94 8.78
CA ILE A 171 -1.54 7.68 9.51
C ILE A 171 -2.08 6.53 8.68
N ASN A 172 -1.26 5.50 8.48
CA ASN A 172 -1.67 4.20 7.98
C ASN A 172 -1.58 3.18 9.11
N GLY A 173 -2.63 2.35 9.28
CA GLY A 173 -2.65 1.20 10.16
C GLY A 173 -2.82 -0.09 9.35
N SER A 174 -2.18 -1.16 9.80
CA SER A 174 -2.42 -2.51 9.28
C SER A 174 -2.74 -3.42 10.46
N LEU A 175 -3.97 -3.94 10.50
CA LEU A 175 -4.42 -4.74 11.62
C LEU A 175 -4.00 -6.20 11.47
N VAL A 176 -3.44 -6.71 12.55
CA VAL A 176 -3.07 -8.10 12.78
C VAL A 176 -3.51 -8.52 14.18
N LYS A 177 -3.35 -9.80 14.53
CA LYS A 177 -3.79 -10.31 15.85
C LYS A 177 -3.22 -9.53 17.03
N LYS A 178 -1.94 -9.13 16.96
CA LYS A 178 -1.22 -8.49 18.07
C LYS A 178 -1.63 -7.03 18.32
N ASN A 179 -2.23 -6.35 17.36
CA ASN A 179 -2.67 -4.95 17.50
C ASN A 179 -4.16 -4.74 17.25
N PHE A 180 -4.94 -5.80 17.11
CA PHE A 180 -6.37 -5.72 16.87
C PHE A 180 -7.12 -4.89 17.93
N HIS A 181 -6.69 -4.98 19.17
CA HIS A 181 -7.29 -4.24 20.28
C HIS A 181 -7.00 -2.73 20.24
N ASP A 182 -5.95 -2.28 19.55
CA ASP A 182 -5.56 -0.86 19.45
C ASP A 182 -6.30 -0.11 18.32
N ARG A 183 -7.20 -0.74 17.57
CA ARG A 183 -7.77 -0.19 16.33
C ARG A 183 -8.49 1.14 16.51
N MET A 184 -9.24 1.30 17.62
CA MET A 184 -9.95 2.54 17.89
C MET A 184 -9.02 3.62 18.41
N GLU A 185 -8.10 3.28 19.28
CA GLU A 185 -7.09 4.20 19.80
C GLU A 185 -6.19 4.76 18.69
N ILE A 186 -5.92 4.00 17.62
CA ILE A 186 -5.21 4.50 16.45
C ILE A 186 -6.01 5.62 15.76
N ILE A 187 -7.35 5.49 15.67
CA ILE A 187 -8.21 6.54 15.13
C ILE A 187 -8.21 7.77 16.07
N ASP A 188 -8.36 7.54 17.38
CA ASP A 188 -8.33 8.60 18.38
C ASP A 188 -7.01 9.41 18.35
N ILE A 189 -5.88 8.75 18.07
CA ILE A 189 -4.59 9.41 17.85
C ILE A 189 -4.66 10.31 16.60
N GLY A 190 -5.24 9.84 15.51
CA GLY A 190 -5.44 10.66 14.32
C GLY A 190 -6.30 11.89 14.59
N GLU A 191 -7.40 11.74 15.30
CA GLU A 191 -8.28 12.83 15.70
C GLU A 191 -7.55 13.84 16.62
N LYS A 192 -6.82 13.34 17.62
CA LYS A 192 -6.01 14.19 18.54
C LYS A 192 -5.04 15.11 17.80
N TYR A 193 -4.42 14.60 16.75
CA TYR A 193 -3.43 15.37 15.98
C TYR A 193 -4.00 16.03 14.72
N ASP A 194 -5.30 15.91 14.47
CA ASP A 194 -5.94 16.34 13.22
C ASP A 194 -5.20 15.82 11.99
N ILE A 195 -5.07 14.49 11.92
CA ILE A 195 -4.39 13.75 10.86
C ILE A 195 -5.34 12.69 10.32
N PRO A 196 -5.54 12.59 8.99
CA PRO A 196 -6.34 11.52 8.42
C PRO A 196 -5.72 10.15 8.70
N VAL A 197 -6.56 9.19 9.07
CA VAL A 197 -6.17 7.80 9.35
C VAL A 197 -6.74 6.90 8.26
N ARG A 198 -6.02 5.85 7.90
CA ARG A 198 -6.52 4.71 7.14
C ARG A 198 -6.04 3.44 7.79
N ILE A 199 -6.97 2.55 8.11
CA ILE A 199 -6.64 1.25 8.69
C ILE A 199 -7.07 0.15 7.72
N ASP A 200 -6.11 -0.65 7.27
CA ASP A 200 -6.36 -1.83 6.46
C ASP A 200 -6.54 -3.04 7.38
N THR A 201 -7.68 -3.73 7.26
CA THR A 201 -8.04 -4.90 8.06
C THR A 201 -7.75 -6.22 7.34
N TYR A 202 -7.48 -6.15 6.05
CA TYR A 202 -7.07 -7.27 5.23
C TYR A 202 -5.57 -7.22 4.96
N MET A 203 -4.85 -8.27 5.38
CA MET A 203 -3.43 -8.45 5.06
C MET A 203 -3.28 -9.43 3.91
N TYR A 204 -2.57 -9.03 2.85
CA TYR A 204 -2.20 -9.95 1.79
C TYR A 204 -1.17 -10.96 2.29
N PRO A 205 -1.31 -12.26 1.97
CA PRO A 205 -0.20 -13.18 2.11
C PRO A 205 0.95 -12.69 1.22
N SER A 206 2.16 -12.65 1.77
CA SER A 206 3.32 -12.28 0.98
C SER A 206 4.27 -13.44 0.83
N VAL A 207 4.79 -13.60 -0.38
CA VAL A 207 5.76 -14.63 -0.77
C VAL A 207 6.99 -14.03 -1.46
N ARG A 208 7.13 -12.72 -1.41
CA ARG A 208 8.20 -11.99 -2.13
C ARG A 208 9.57 -12.21 -1.49
N GLU A 209 10.09 -11.20 -0.80
CA GLU A 209 11.46 -11.18 -0.27
C GLU A 209 11.66 -12.17 0.88
N ARG A 210 10.61 -12.46 1.64
CA ARG A 210 10.63 -13.43 2.71
C ARG A 210 10.06 -14.78 2.25
N THR A 211 10.82 -15.82 2.46
CA THR A 211 10.42 -17.20 2.10
C THR A 211 9.34 -17.76 3.02
N THR A 212 9.21 -17.22 4.24
CA THR A 212 8.18 -17.59 5.19
C THR A 212 7.06 -16.57 5.17
N PRO A 213 5.82 -16.94 4.86
CA PRO A 213 4.68 -16.03 4.84
C PRO A 213 4.26 -15.64 6.26
N PHE A 214 4.87 -14.63 6.83
CA PHE A 214 4.60 -14.14 8.19
C PHE A 214 3.14 -13.79 8.41
N ASN A 215 2.52 -13.21 7.41
CA ASN A 215 1.15 -12.74 7.43
C ASN A 215 0.14 -13.84 7.71
N PHE A 216 0.43 -15.09 7.40
CA PHE A 216 -0.49 -16.19 7.71
C PHE A 216 -0.65 -16.41 9.21
N HIS A 217 0.40 -16.21 9.99
CA HIS A 217 0.35 -16.41 11.45
C HIS A 217 -0.20 -15.22 12.21
N GLU A 218 0.06 -13.99 11.73
CA GLU A 218 -0.35 -12.75 12.39
C GLU A 218 -1.67 -12.18 11.85
N ARG A 219 -2.12 -12.63 10.71
CA ARG A 219 -3.33 -12.20 10.05
C ARG A 219 -4.57 -12.48 10.90
N LEU A 220 -5.50 -11.54 10.93
CA LEU A 220 -6.82 -11.75 11.51
C LEU A 220 -7.56 -12.87 10.77
N ASN A 221 -8.47 -13.58 11.44
CA ASN A 221 -9.43 -14.39 10.72
C ASN A 221 -10.43 -13.51 9.96
N PRO A 222 -11.17 -14.04 8.98
CA PRO A 222 -12.10 -13.24 8.18
C PRO A 222 -13.19 -12.54 9.00
N GLU A 223 -13.68 -13.15 10.07
CA GLU A 223 -14.72 -12.61 10.93
C GLU A 223 -14.23 -11.38 11.70
N ASP A 224 -13.08 -11.48 12.39
CA ASP A 224 -12.49 -10.35 13.12
C ASP A 224 -12.10 -9.22 12.19
N ALA A 225 -11.53 -9.54 11.01
CA ALA A 225 -11.15 -8.55 10.01
C ALA A 225 -12.38 -7.80 9.47
N ALA A 226 -13.48 -8.50 9.19
CA ALA A 226 -14.73 -7.93 8.72
C ALA A 226 -15.40 -7.06 9.78
N LYS A 227 -15.44 -7.55 11.03
CA LYS A 227 -15.96 -6.79 12.18
C LYS A 227 -15.18 -5.49 12.35
N ALA A 228 -13.84 -5.56 12.42
CA ALA A 228 -13.00 -4.38 12.51
C ALA A 228 -13.26 -3.41 11.36
N ARG A 229 -13.43 -3.90 10.12
CA ARG A 229 -13.74 -3.06 8.96
C ARG A 229 -15.01 -2.26 9.14
N VAL A 230 -16.08 -2.90 9.61
CA VAL A 230 -17.38 -2.26 9.82
C VAL A 230 -17.30 -1.22 10.96
N GLU A 231 -16.69 -1.57 12.08
CA GLU A 231 -16.50 -0.66 13.22
C GLU A 231 -15.67 0.58 12.86
N ILE A 232 -14.58 0.39 12.13
CA ILE A 232 -13.70 1.48 11.67
C ILE A 232 -14.46 2.40 10.70
N LEU A 233 -15.16 1.84 9.71
CA LEU A 233 -15.95 2.62 8.77
C LEU A 233 -17.03 3.43 9.48
N HIS A 234 -17.73 2.84 10.44
CA HIS A 234 -18.74 3.54 11.22
C HIS A 234 -18.15 4.75 11.97
N ARG A 235 -17.01 4.53 12.64
CA ARG A 235 -16.29 5.60 13.37
C ARG A 235 -15.81 6.74 12.46
N GLU A 236 -15.31 6.40 11.28
CA GLU A 236 -14.78 7.38 10.31
C GLU A 236 -15.87 8.17 9.58
N MET A 237 -16.99 7.52 9.26
CA MET A 237 -18.09 8.15 8.51
C MET A 237 -19.10 8.89 9.39
N GLY A 238 -19.24 8.48 10.66
CA GLY A 238 -20.34 8.85 11.52
C GLY A 238 -21.67 8.21 11.05
N ASP A 239 -22.70 8.32 11.90
CA ASP A 239 -23.94 7.55 11.77
C ASP A 239 -24.62 7.74 10.40
N GLU A 240 -24.80 8.97 9.94
CA GLU A 240 -25.59 9.28 8.73
C GLU A 240 -24.94 8.73 7.45
N LEU A 241 -23.65 8.99 7.26
CA LEU A 241 -22.93 8.51 6.06
C LEU A 241 -22.71 6.99 6.11
N PHE A 242 -22.48 6.44 7.30
CA PHE A 242 -22.35 5.02 7.47
C PHE A 242 -23.65 4.29 7.14
N GLU A 243 -24.79 4.82 7.57
CA GLU A 243 -26.11 4.28 7.23
C GLU A 243 -26.33 4.22 5.70
N GLN A 244 -25.99 5.31 4.99
CA GLN A 244 -26.08 5.34 3.53
C GLN A 244 -25.17 4.31 2.87
N TYR A 245 -23.92 4.21 3.33
CA TYR A 245 -22.95 3.22 2.86
C TYR A 245 -23.43 1.79 3.09
N ALA A 246 -23.94 1.49 4.28
CA ALA A 246 -24.42 0.15 4.64
C ALA A 246 -25.62 -0.24 3.78
N LYS A 247 -26.64 0.64 3.65
CA LYS A 247 -27.81 0.41 2.78
C LYS A 247 -27.38 0.12 1.34
N GLN A 248 -26.49 0.93 0.78
CA GLN A 248 -26.02 0.74 -0.58
C GLN A 248 -25.25 -0.58 -0.73
N THR A 249 -24.38 -0.91 0.22
CA THR A 249 -23.58 -2.15 0.17
C THR A 249 -24.46 -3.38 0.29
N ILE A 250 -25.44 -3.38 1.21
CA ILE A 250 -26.42 -4.47 1.36
C ILE A 250 -27.25 -4.61 0.09
N TYR A 251 -27.74 -3.50 -0.45
CA TYR A 251 -28.52 -3.52 -1.70
C TYR A 251 -27.72 -4.15 -2.85
N LEU A 252 -26.48 -3.74 -3.05
CA LEU A 252 -25.61 -4.31 -4.09
C LEU A 252 -25.34 -5.81 -3.86
N ALA A 253 -25.18 -6.24 -2.60
CA ALA A 253 -24.98 -7.66 -2.29
C ALA A 253 -26.20 -8.53 -2.57
N GLU A 254 -27.42 -7.97 -2.51
CA GLU A 254 -28.67 -8.70 -2.67
C GLU A 254 -29.24 -8.62 -4.09
N HIS A 255 -28.95 -7.55 -4.84
CA HIS A 255 -29.59 -7.25 -6.13
C HIS A 255 -28.61 -7.26 -7.31
N THR A 256 -27.42 -7.87 -7.14
CA THR A 256 -26.50 -8.05 -8.25
C THR A 256 -27.03 -9.12 -9.19
N GLU A 257 -27.42 -8.73 -10.41
CA GLU A 257 -28.01 -9.64 -11.41
C GLU A 257 -26.94 -10.54 -12.07
N GLU A 258 -27.34 -11.74 -12.50
CA GLU A 258 -26.55 -12.58 -13.37
C GLU A 258 -26.46 -11.90 -14.74
N GLY A 259 -25.27 -11.48 -15.15
CA GLY A 259 -25.05 -10.81 -16.45
C GLY A 259 -24.21 -9.55 -16.39
N ASP A 260 -24.11 -8.88 -15.24
CA ASP A 260 -23.16 -7.77 -15.01
C ASP A 260 -21.74 -8.30 -14.81
N ALA A 261 -21.29 -9.18 -15.67
CA ALA A 261 -19.99 -9.84 -15.51
C ALA A 261 -18.85 -8.80 -15.45
N CYS A 262 -17.95 -8.96 -14.48
CA CYS A 262 -16.68 -8.24 -14.50
C CYS A 262 -15.89 -8.60 -15.75
N PRO A 263 -14.99 -7.70 -16.22
CA PRO A 263 -14.28 -7.88 -17.49
C PRO A 263 -13.39 -9.13 -17.62
N GLY A 264 -13.22 -9.94 -16.57
CA GLY A 264 -12.40 -11.14 -16.60
C GLY A 264 -10.88 -10.88 -16.57
N HIS A 265 -10.48 -9.64 -16.33
CA HIS A 265 -9.09 -9.20 -16.24
C HIS A 265 -8.93 -8.14 -15.14
N MET A 266 -7.68 -7.76 -14.84
CA MET A 266 -7.40 -6.72 -13.83
C MET A 266 -7.93 -5.35 -14.27
N THR A 267 -8.64 -4.67 -13.36
CA THR A 267 -9.24 -3.34 -13.61
C THR A 267 -8.62 -2.22 -12.78
N CYS A 268 -7.65 -2.54 -11.91
CA CYS A 268 -6.97 -1.56 -11.08
C CYS A 268 -5.87 -0.80 -11.87
N ARG A 269 -5.15 0.10 -11.22
CA ARG A 269 -4.09 0.91 -11.86
C ARG A 269 -2.81 0.12 -12.17
N ALA A 270 -2.64 -1.08 -11.60
CA ALA A 270 -1.46 -1.92 -11.79
C ALA A 270 -1.27 -2.29 -13.27
N GLY A 271 -0.11 -1.97 -13.85
CA GLY A 271 0.15 -2.15 -15.26
C GLY A 271 -0.66 -1.26 -16.22
N LEU A 272 -1.56 -0.40 -15.72
CA LEU A 272 -2.31 0.57 -16.54
C LEU A 272 -1.74 1.99 -16.43
N SER A 273 -1.38 2.41 -15.23
CA SER A 273 -0.78 3.73 -14.95
C SER A 273 0.11 3.73 -13.70
N SER A 274 0.31 2.59 -13.08
CA SER A 274 1.20 2.44 -11.93
C SER A 274 2.11 1.22 -12.05
N PHE A 275 3.30 1.35 -11.48
CA PHE A 275 4.33 0.31 -11.39
C PHE A 275 5.02 0.36 -10.03
N VAL A 276 5.77 -0.69 -9.74
CA VAL A 276 6.64 -0.80 -8.56
C VAL A 276 8.04 -1.20 -9.03
N ILE A 277 9.07 -0.62 -8.46
CA ILE A 277 10.44 -1.09 -8.60
C ILE A 277 10.96 -1.41 -7.20
N ASN A 278 11.31 -2.68 -6.98
CA ASN A 278 11.83 -3.11 -5.69
C ASN A 278 13.31 -2.77 -5.54
N TRP A 279 13.86 -2.99 -4.35
CA TRP A 279 15.26 -2.70 -4.00
C TRP A 279 16.29 -3.44 -4.86
N GLN A 280 15.93 -4.58 -5.45
CA GLN A 280 16.77 -5.33 -6.39
C GLN A 280 16.76 -4.70 -7.80
N GLY A 281 15.81 -3.81 -8.07
CA GLY A 281 15.64 -3.19 -9.38
C GLY A 281 14.61 -3.86 -10.27
N MET A 282 13.81 -4.77 -9.73
CA MET A 282 12.78 -5.46 -10.50
C MET A 282 11.54 -4.57 -10.65
N ILE A 283 11.22 -4.17 -11.90
CA ILE A 283 9.97 -3.50 -12.22
C ILE A 283 8.83 -4.51 -12.31
N ARG A 284 7.69 -4.16 -11.71
CA ARG A 284 6.47 -4.98 -11.64
C ARG A 284 5.23 -4.10 -11.78
N SER A 285 4.10 -4.69 -12.11
CA SER A 285 2.82 -3.96 -12.16
C SER A 285 2.25 -3.64 -10.77
N CYS A 286 2.51 -4.48 -9.76
CA CYS A 286 1.91 -4.38 -8.41
C CYS A 286 2.90 -4.80 -7.33
N VAL A 287 2.73 -4.24 -6.11
CA VAL A 287 3.51 -4.60 -4.91
C VAL A 287 3.35 -6.08 -4.54
N VAL A 288 2.16 -6.65 -4.77
CA VAL A 288 1.82 -8.03 -4.39
C VAL A 288 2.18 -9.05 -5.47
N LEU A 289 2.10 -8.67 -6.76
CA LEU A 289 2.41 -9.57 -7.87
C LEU A 289 3.91 -9.77 -8.04
N ASP A 290 4.33 -11.04 -8.19
CA ASP A 290 5.71 -11.40 -8.53
C ASP A 290 5.99 -11.31 -10.03
N GLN A 291 4.98 -11.57 -10.84
CA GLN A 291 5.05 -11.54 -12.29
C GLN A 291 3.90 -10.70 -12.88
N PRO A 292 4.11 -10.01 -14.00
CA PRO A 292 5.38 -9.88 -14.75
C PRO A 292 6.44 -9.09 -14.01
N SER A 293 7.73 -9.44 -14.21
CA SER A 293 8.87 -8.80 -13.53
C SER A 293 10.11 -8.76 -14.44
N TYR A 294 10.74 -7.58 -14.53
CA TYR A 294 11.95 -7.35 -15.34
C TYR A 294 12.99 -6.55 -14.56
N ASP A 295 14.28 -6.80 -14.82
CA ASP A 295 15.34 -5.98 -14.25
C ASP A 295 15.38 -4.61 -14.97
N ALA A 296 15.26 -3.52 -14.21
CA ALA A 296 15.25 -2.15 -14.74
C ALA A 296 16.64 -1.50 -14.81
N PHE A 297 17.68 -2.20 -14.35
CA PHE A 297 19.05 -1.67 -14.29
C PHE A 297 20.03 -2.51 -15.14
N ASP A 298 20.00 -3.82 -14.99
CA ASP A 298 20.94 -4.73 -15.66
C ASP A 298 20.32 -5.23 -16.99
N THR A 299 19.96 -4.28 -17.88
CA THR A 299 19.28 -4.53 -19.14
C THR A 299 19.70 -3.55 -20.23
N THR A 300 19.52 -3.93 -21.49
CA THR A 300 19.67 -3.04 -22.66
C THR A 300 18.36 -2.32 -23.02
N ASP A 301 17.25 -2.74 -22.42
CA ASP A 301 15.95 -2.11 -22.64
C ASP A 301 15.86 -0.80 -21.85
N ASP A 302 15.28 0.22 -22.44
CA ASP A 302 14.91 1.44 -21.74
C ASP A 302 13.64 1.23 -20.89
N PHE A 303 13.36 2.17 -19.99
CA PHE A 303 12.21 2.10 -19.11
C PHE A 303 10.87 1.96 -19.85
N MET A 304 10.70 2.65 -21.00
CA MET A 304 9.46 2.55 -21.78
C MET A 304 9.28 1.17 -22.41
N THR A 305 10.35 0.56 -22.87
CA THR A 305 10.32 -0.82 -23.39
C THR A 305 9.91 -1.79 -22.29
N LEU A 306 10.48 -1.66 -21.10
CA LEU A 306 10.11 -2.49 -19.93
C LEU A 306 8.66 -2.24 -19.52
N TRP A 307 8.24 -0.98 -19.46
CA TRP A 307 6.85 -0.62 -19.15
C TRP A 307 5.86 -1.26 -20.12
N ASN A 308 6.13 -1.19 -21.41
CA ASN A 308 5.27 -1.80 -22.44
C ASN A 308 5.16 -3.32 -22.30
N LYS A 309 6.24 -4.01 -21.90
CA LYS A 309 6.21 -5.44 -21.57
C LYS A 309 5.32 -5.70 -20.36
N ILE A 310 5.51 -4.94 -19.27
CA ILE A 310 4.68 -5.00 -18.05
C ILE A 310 3.20 -4.80 -18.38
N VAL A 311 2.86 -3.78 -19.16
CA VAL A 311 1.47 -3.51 -19.59
C VAL A 311 0.88 -4.72 -20.31
N LYS A 312 1.56 -5.18 -21.36
CA LYS A 312 1.08 -6.29 -22.19
C LYS A 312 0.81 -7.54 -21.38
N GLU A 313 1.76 -7.96 -20.55
CA GLU A 313 1.62 -9.20 -19.78
C GLU A 313 0.62 -9.05 -18.63
N THR A 314 0.50 -7.84 -18.04
CA THR A 314 -0.52 -7.58 -17.01
C THR A 314 -1.94 -7.64 -17.59
N GLU A 315 -2.15 -7.18 -18.82
CA GLU A 315 -3.45 -7.25 -19.51
C GLU A 315 -3.86 -8.70 -19.85
N GLU A 316 -2.89 -9.61 -19.98
CA GLU A 316 -3.13 -11.03 -20.20
C GLU A 316 -3.53 -11.81 -18.93
N ILE A 317 -3.35 -11.18 -17.72
CA ILE A 317 -3.72 -11.81 -16.44
C ILE A 317 -5.24 -11.91 -16.36
N LYS A 318 -5.75 -13.12 -16.36
CA LYS A 318 -7.18 -13.41 -16.18
C LYS A 318 -7.55 -13.47 -14.70
N THR A 319 -8.79 -13.19 -14.41
CA THR A 319 -9.41 -13.35 -13.08
C THR A 319 -10.44 -14.47 -13.09
N SER A 320 -10.71 -15.06 -11.93
CA SER A 320 -11.63 -16.17 -11.76
C SER A 320 -13.00 -15.89 -12.39
N MET A 321 -13.47 -16.77 -13.25
CA MET A 321 -14.84 -16.70 -13.80
C MET A 321 -15.92 -16.85 -12.73
N GLU A 322 -15.65 -17.66 -11.69
CA GLU A 322 -16.55 -17.80 -10.55
C GLU A 322 -16.68 -16.47 -9.78
N CYS A 323 -15.57 -15.76 -9.54
CA CYS A 323 -15.58 -14.44 -8.92
C CYS A 323 -16.28 -13.40 -9.82
N ASN A 324 -16.08 -13.46 -11.12
CA ASN A 324 -16.68 -12.53 -12.09
C ASN A 324 -18.22 -12.66 -12.18
N GLN A 325 -18.75 -13.85 -11.91
CA GLN A 325 -20.18 -14.14 -11.86
C GLN A 325 -20.77 -14.14 -10.45
N CYS A 326 -19.96 -13.91 -9.42
CA CYS A 326 -20.38 -13.97 -8.02
C CYS A 326 -21.36 -12.84 -7.69
N LYS A 327 -22.42 -13.15 -6.93
CA LYS A 327 -23.40 -12.16 -6.44
C LYS A 327 -22.77 -11.05 -5.58
N LEU A 328 -21.67 -11.34 -4.91
CA LEU A 328 -20.96 -10.37 -4.07
C LEU A 328 -19.87 -9.57 -4.83
N ARG A 329 -19.73 -9.72 -6.15
CA ARG A 329 -18.63 -9.11 -6.93
C ARG A 329 -18.53 -7.58 -6.78
N HIS A 330 -19.67 -6.89 -6.64
CA HIS A 330 -19.71 -5.43 -6.51
C HIS A 330 -19.35 -4.91 -5.11
N VAL A 331 -19.29 -5.79 -4.12
CA VAL A 331 -18.90 -5.48 -2.73
C VAL A 331 -17.63 -6.20 -2.29
N CYS A 332 -17.11 -7.10 -3.13
CA CYS A 332 -15.89 -7.86 -2.88
C CYS A 332 -14.67 -7.14 -3.47
N ASN A 333 -13.56 -7.12 -2.72
CA ASN A 333 -12.29 -6.54 -3.14
C ASN A 333 -11.32 -7.61 -3.72
N THR A 334 -11.86 -8.66 -4.37
CA THR A 334 -11.00 -9.68 -4.99
C THR A 334 -10.17 -9.09 -6.13
N CYS A 335 -8.96 -9.61 -6.30
CA CYS A 335 -8.10 -9.26 -7.41
C CYS A 335 -7.17 -10.45 -7.76
N ALA A 336 -6.58 -10.42 -8.95
CA ALA A 336 -5.64 -11.47 -9.40
C ALA A 336 -4.46 -11.64 -8.44
N ALA A 337 -3.91 -10.53 -7.91
CA ALA A 337 -2.79 -10.59 -6.95
C ALA A 337 -3.19 -11.31 -5.65
N ALA A 338 -4.40 -11.06 -5.15
CA ALA A 338 -4.92 -11.77 -3.98
C ALA A 338 -5.13 -13.27 -4.29
N ALA A 339 -5.68 -13.59 -5.47
CA ALA A 339 -5.88 -14.98 -5.91
C ALA A 339 -4.56 -15.73 -6.01
N ILE A 340 -3.54 -15.14 -6.65
CA ILE A 340 -2.19 -15.74 -6.72
C ILE A 340 -1.61 -15.94 -5.31
N ALA A 341 -1.68 -14.93 -4.45
CA ALA A 341 -1.12 -15.01 -3.10
C ALA A 341 -1.82 -16.06 -2.21
N GLU A 342 -3.13 -16.25 -2.38
CA GLU A 342 -3.94 -17.18 -1.59
C GLU A 342 -4.00 -18.61 -2.19
N CYS A 343 -4.01 -18.71 -3.51
CA CYS A 343 -4.30 -19.96 -4.23
C CYS A 343 -3.18 -20.41 -5.17
N GLY A 344 -2.18 -19.56 -5.42
CA GLY A 344 -1.11 -19.84 -6.40
C GLY A 344 -1.51 -19.59 -7.86
N ASP A 345 -2.75 -19.12 -8.12
CA ASP A 345 -3.30 -18.93 -9.46
C ASP A 345 -4.17 -17.66 -9.51
N SER A 346 -4.05 -16.87 -10.58
CA SER A 346 -4.84 -15.65 -10.78
C SER A 346 -6.33 -15.92 -10.99
N GLU A 347 -6.69 -17.08 -11.51
CA GLU A 347 -8.07 -17.55 -11.69
C GLU A 347 -8.60 -18.32 -10.45
N GLY A 348 -7.80 -18.42 -9.39
CA GLY A 348 -8.20 -19.03 -8.12
C GLY A 348 -9.23 -18.20 -7.34
N VAL A 349 -9.97 -18.88 -6.46
CA VAL A 349 -10.96 -18.26 -5.58
C VAL A 349 -10.40 -18.19 -4.17
N SER A 350 -10.06 -16.98 -3.68
CA SER A 350 -9.61 -16.78 -2.32
C SER A 350 -10.74 -17.03 -1.32
N LYS A 351 -10.66 -18.15 -0.60
CA LYS A 351 -11.65 -18.48 0.45
C LYS A 351 -11.66 -17.42 1.55
N TYR A 352 -10.51 -16.90 1.91
CA TYR A 352 -10.40 -15.86 2.92
C TYR A 352 -11.21 -14.61 2.51
N LEU A 353 -11.01 -14.09 1.29
CA LEU A 353 -11.73 -12.92 0.80
C LEU A 353 -13.23 -13.19 0.66
N CYS A 354 -13.63 -14.41 0.27
CA CYS A 354 -15.04 -14.79 0.24
C CYS A 354 -15.67 -14.69 1.62
N GLU A 355 -15.06 -15.27 2.64
CA GLU A 355 -15.57 -15.23 4.01
C GLU A 355 -15.53 -13.80 4.57
N TYR A 356 -14.42 -13.08 4.39
CA TYR A 356 -14.31 -11.67 4.78
C TYR A 356 -15.44 -10.81 4.20
N THR A 357 -15.75 -10.99 2.91
CA THR A 357 -16.83 -10.22 2.26
C THR A 357 -18.21 -10.61 2.80
N LYS A 358 -18.49 -11.90 2.97
CA LYS A 358 -19.75 -12.39 3.57
C LYS A 358 -19.94 -11.84 4.96
N GLU A 359 -18.90 -11.93 5.80
CA GLU A 359 -18.92 -11.44 7.17
C GLU A 359 -19.06 -9.91 7.22
N THR A 360 -18.44 -9.18 6.29
CA THR A 360 -18.62 -7.71 6.20
C THR A 360 -20.10 -7.38 5.93
N VAL A 361 -20.72 -8.04 4.95
CA VAL A 361 -22.16 -7.83 4.65
C VAL A 361 -23.05 -8.25 5.84
N ARG A 362 -22.72 -9.35 6.53
CA ARG A 362 -23.46 -9.78 7.73
C ARG A 362 -23.37 -8.73 8.83
N ASN A 363 -22.18 -8.26 9.17
CA ASN A 363 -21.99 -7.23 10.19
C ASN A 363 -22.72 -5.92 9.83
N LEU A 364 -22.73 -5.52 8.55
CA LEU A 364 -23.50 -4.34 8.12
C LEU A 364 -25.01 -4.53 8.35
N LYS A 365 -25.57 -5.74 8.15
CA LYS A 365 -26.98 -6.03 8.41
C LYS A 365 -27.31 -6.05 9.91
N GLU A 366 -26.37 -6.44 10.76
CA GLU A 366 -26.56 -6.46 12.22
C GLU A 366 -26.58 -5.05 12.83
N PHE A 367 -26.08 -4.05 12.14
CA PHE A 367 -26.15 -2.64 12.54
C PHE A 367 -27.54 -2.00 12.30
N TYR A 368 -28.38 -2.69 11.58
CA TYR A 368 -29.78 -2.32 11.29
C TYR A 368 -30.78 -3.17 12.10
#